data_07c1274e8f52796bedf14d1e18ca9100
#
_entry.id   07c1274e8f52796bedf14d1e18ca9100
#
_cell.length_a   1.000
_cell.length_b   1.000
_cell.length_c   1.000
_cell.angle_alpha   90.00
_cell.angle_beta   90.00
_cell.angle_gamma   90.00
#
_symmetry.space_group_name_H-M   'P 1'
#
loop_
_entity.id
_entity.type
_entity.pdbx_description
1 polymer ?
#
loop_
_entity_poly.entity_id
_entity_poly.type
_entity_poly.pdbx_seq_one_letter_code
_entity_poly.pdbx_strand_id
1 'polypeptide(L)'
;CLVGSEMCIRDSTKGGRIASATLKEYMGQDKTTPVTLFSGNDASMNFLFYNKKETIQTEDYYFTAVNRTDSTVTMRLSADSNSYIDFTYRMHNDTYLIDFTIQAVNMEGKLAATNNYVDIEWSQRARQIEKGYTYENRLAELTYKITGEGTDYLSANKNDEKEVPERLDWIAFKNQFFSSVFLADADFEK
;
A
#
# COMPACT_ATOMS: atom_id res chain seq x y z
N CYS A 1 7.37 -2.77 14.38
CA CYS A 1 7.81 -1.61 13.62
C CYS A 1 9.09 -1.97 12.86
N LEU A 2 9.14 -1.64 11.59
CA LEU A 2 10.38 -1.60 10.83
C LEU A 2 10.91 -0.17 10.88
N VAL A 3 12.20 -0.02 11.07
CA VAL A 3 12.82 1.29 11.28
C VAL A 3 13.97 1.47 10.28
N GLY A 4 13.74 2.28 9.27
CA GLY A 4 14.80 2.80 8.39
C GLY A 4 15.39 4.10 8.96
N SER A 5 16.41 4.66 8.27
CA SER A 5 16.96 5.98 8.60
C SER A 5 15.90 7.08 8.46
N GLU A 6 15.16 7.08 7.35
CA GLU A 6 14.25 8.16 6.95
C GLU A 6 12.82 7.98 7.47
N MET A 7 12.36 6.75 7.67
CA MET A 7 10.99 6.48 8.10
C MET A 7 10.87 5.29 9.04
N CYS A 8 9.73 5.25 9.72
CA CYS A 8 9.28 4.12 10.53
C CYS A 8 7.92 3.65 10.01
N ILE A 9 7.78 2.35 9.76
CA ILE A 9 6.51 1.74 9.43
C ILE A 9 6.06 0.75 10.50
N ARG A 10 4.74 0.61 10.67
CA ARG A 10 4.12 -0.42 11.48
C ARG A 10 3.30 -1.32 10.57
N ASP A 11 3.51 -2.59 10.71
CA ASP A 11 2.69 -3.63 10.08
C ASP A 11 1.46 -3.95 10.93
N SER A 12 0.44 -4.50 10.29
CA SER A 12 -0.77 -5.03 10.91
C SER A 12 -0.87 -6.52 10.62
N THR A 13 -1.21 -7.31 11.63
CA THR A 13 -1.56 -8.72 11.41
C THR A 13 -2.84 -8.85 10.62
N LYS A 14 -3.82 -7.97 10.82
CA LYS A 14 -5.04 -7.95 10.02
C LYS A 14 -4.74 -7.42 8.63
N GLY A 15 -4.98 -8.24 7.62
CA GLY A 15 -4.69 -7.94 6.21
C GLY A 15 -3.21 -8.07 5.81
N GLY A 16 -2.30 -8.30 6.76
CA GLY A 16 -0.86 -8.38 6.48
C GLY A 16 -0.25 -7.07 5.94
N ARG A 17 -0.93 -5.94 6.10
CA ARG A 17 -0.62 -4.64 5.46
C ARG A 17 0.25 -3.74 6.32
N ILE A 18 0.78 -2.67 5.73
CA ILE A 18 1.35 -1.55 6.47
C ILE A 18 0.21 -0.76 7.13
N ALA A 19 0.26 -0.61 8.46
CA ALA A 19 -0.76 0.08 9.25
C ALA A 19 -0.44 1.55 9.49
N SER A 20 0.83 1.96 9.45
CA SER A 20 1.22 3.37 9.52
C SER A 20 2.59 3.61 8.90
N ALA A 21 2.78 4.81 8.39
CA ALA A 21 4.07 5.30 7.90
C ALA A 21 4.35 6.69 8.47
N THR A 22 5.49 6.82 9.16
CA THR A 22 5.93 8.08 9.79
C THR A 22 7.29 8.46 9.23
N LEU A 23 7.40 9.70 8.76
CA LEU A 23 8.63 10.30 8.23
C LEU A 23 9.41 10.94 9.38
N LYS A 24 10.66 10.54 9.59
CA LYS A 24 11.42 10.98 10.77
C LYS A 24 11.97 12.40 10.64
N GLU A 25 12.32 12.82 9.44
CA GLU A 25 12.97 14.10 9.18
C GLU A 25 11.98 15.25 8.96
N TYR A 26 10.69 14.94 8.78
CA TYR A 26 9.67 15.95 8.54
C TYR A 26 8.81 16.12 9.76
N MET A 27 8.68 17.38 10.21
CA MET A 27 7.84 17.73 11.37
C MET A 27 6.52 18.30 10.88
N GLY A 28 5.44 17.92 11.55
CA GLY A 28 4.11 18.46 11.30
C GLY A 28 3.96 19.92 11.71
N GLN A 29 2.74 20.45 11.62
CA GLN A 29 2.44 21.87 11.91
C GLN A 29 2.81 22.33 13.33
N ASP A 30 2.94 21.43 14.29
CA ASP A 30 3.41 21.70 15.66
C ASP A 30 4.94 21.82 15.76
N LYS A 31 5.67 21.51 14.69
CA LYS A 31 7.15 21.50 14.59
C LYS A 31 7.85 20.56 15.56
N THR A 32 7.14 19.64 16.17
CA THR A 32 7.67 18.71 17.18
C THR A 32 7.31 17.27 16.90
N THR A 33 6.16 17.02 16.30
CA THR A 33 5.66 15.69 15.99
C THR A 33 6.05 15.29 14.56
N PRO A 34 6.72 14.15 14.33
CA PRO A 34 7.03 13.68 13.00
C PRO A 34 5.77 13.47 12.14
N VAL A 35 5.89 13.80 10.86
CA VAL A 35 4.81 13.64 9.89
C VAL A 35 4.42 12.17 9.76
N THR A 36 3.16 11.86 10.01
CA THR A 36 2.57 10.55 9.77
C THR A 36 1.63 10.62 8.58
N LEU A 37 1.99 9.92 7.49
CA LEU A 37 1.23 9.94 6.24
C LEU A 37 -0.14 9.29 6.41
N PHE A 38 -0.18 8.16 7.10
CA PHE A 38 -1.40 7.45 7.48
C PHE A 38 -1.18 6.61 8.73
N SER A 39 -2.26 6.28 9.44
CA SER A 39 -2.23 5.41 10.61
C SER A 39 -3.59 4.74 10.84
N GLY A 40 -3.56 3.46 11.21
CA GLY A 40 -4.75 2.68 11.53
C GLY A 40 -5.70 2.53 10.34
N ASN A 41 -6.88 3.13 10.45
CA ASN A 41 -7.93 3.03 9.43
C ASN A 41 -7.88 4.16 8.37
N ASP A 42 -6.87 5.02 8.41
CA ASP A 42 -6.72 6.06 7.37
C ASP A 42 -6.31 5.48 6.01
N ALA A 43 -5.74 4.29 6.00
CA ALA A 43 -5.41 3.58 4.78
C ALA A 43 -5.83 2.12 4.87
N SER A 44 -6.28 1.55 3.77
CA SER A 44 -6.44 0.12 3.59
C SER A 44 -5.78 -0.33 2.30
N MET A 45 -5.25 -1.53 2.30
CA MET A 45 -4.74 -2.21 1.13
C MET A 45 -5.20 -3.67 1.22
N ASN A 46 -6.02 -4.06 0.29
CA ASN A 46 -6.66 -5.37 0.22
C ASN A 46 -6.22 -6.05 -1.08
N PHE A 47 -5.77 -7.28 -0.98
CA PHE A 47 -5.42 -8.11 -2.13
C PHE A 47 -6.47 -9.20 -2.27
N LEU A 48 -7.02 -9.34 -3.47
CA LEU A 48 -8.07 -10.30 -3.77
C LEU A 48 -7.47 -11.49 -4.52
N PHE A 49 -7.52 -12.65 -3.88
CA PHE A 49 -7.15 -13.91 -4.49
C PHE A 49 -8.42 -14.72 -4.76
N TYR A 50 -8.45 -15.34 -5.91
CA TYR A 50 -9.61 -16.12 -6.33
C TYR A 50 -9.36 -17.60 -6.17
N ASN A 51 -10.34 -18.29 -5.64
CA ASN A 51 -10.39 -19.74 -5.69
C ASN A 51 -11.65 -20.16 -6.46
N LYS A 52 -11.91 -21.49 -6.60
CA LYS A 52 -13.05 -21.98 -7.36
C LYS A 52 -14.43 -21.69 -6.72
N LYS A 53 -14.46 -21.24 -5.48
CA LYS A 53 -15.68 -21.11 -4.69
C LYS A 53 -15.94 -19.68 -4.21
N GLU A 54 -14.88 -18.93 -3.91
CA GLU A 54 -14.97 -17.65 -3.24
C GLU A 54 -13.77 -16.74 -3.59
N THR A 55 -13.94 -15.46 -3.35
CA THR A 55 -12.84 -14.49 -3.36
C THR A 55 -12.27 -14.37 -1.95
N ILE A 56 -10.97 -14.58 -1.82
CA ILE A 56 -10.23 -14.41 -0.56
C ILE A 56 -9.79 -12.95 -0.51
N GLN A 57 -10.39 -12.18 0.38
CA GLN A 57 -10.04 -10.79 0.65
C GLN A 57 -9.07 -10.76 1.82
N THR A 58 -7.84 -10.31 1.60
CA THR A 58 -6.80 -10.38 2.63
C THR A 58 -7.14 -9.58 3.88
N GLU A 59 -7.92 -8.51 3.76
CA GLU A 59 -8.35 -7.69 4.88
C GLU A 59 -9.25 -8.44 5.91
N ASP A 60 -9.85 -9.55 5.52
CA ASP A 60 -10.68 -10.38 6.40
C ASP A 60 -9.86 -11.36 7.26
N TYR A 61 -8.58 -11.57 6.92
CA TYR A 61 -7.73 -12.57 7.52
C TYR A 61 -6.63 -11.98 8.40
N TYR A 62 -6.16 -12.80 9.35
CA TYR A 62 -5.02 -12.48 10.19
C TYR A 62 -3.77 -13.20 9.71
N PHE A 63 -2.73 -12.44 9.48
CA PHE A 63 -1.40 -12.88 9.12
C PHE A 63 -0.54 -13.06 10.36
N THR A 64 0.44 -13.94 10.27
CA THR A 64 1.46 -14.16 11.31
C THR A 64 2.81 -13.65 10.82
N ALA A 65 3.51 -12.86 11.61
CA ALA A 65 4.88 -12.48 11.31
C ALA A 65 5.81 -13.68 11.51
N VAL A 66 6.40 -14.19 10.43
CA VAL A 66 7.25 -15.40 10.45
C VAL A 66 8.74 -15.08 10.42
N ASN A 67 9.14 -14.00 9.74
CA ASN A 67 10.53 -13.53 9.70
C ASN A 67 10.52 -12.02 9.95
N ARG A 68 11.26 -11.59 10.95
CA ARG A 68 11.37 -10.17 11.29
C ARG A 68 12.80 -9.81 11.62
N THR A 69 13.26 -8.74 10.98
CA THR A 69 14.50 -8.02 11.31
C THR A 69 14.17 -6.54 11.53
N ASP A 70 15.16 -5.70 11.70
CA ASP A 70 14.95 -4.25 11.82
C ASP A 70 14.39 -3.63 10.52
N SER A 71 14.76 -4.17 9.36
CA SER A 71 14.39 -3.63 8.04
C SER A 71 13.46 -4.52 7.21
N THR A 72 13.17 -5.74 7.65
CA THR A 72 12.36 -6.70 6.88
C THR A 72 11.33 -7.38 7.77
N VAL A 73 10.12 -7.56 7.27
CA VAL A 73 9.11 -8.42 7.87
C VAL A 73 8.41 -9.25 6.79
N THR A 74 8.23 -10.54 7.07
CA THR A 74 7.37 -11.43 6.27
C THR A 74 6.12 -11.75 7.08
N MET A 75 4.97 -11.40 6.51
CA MET A 75 3.65 -11.68 7.06
C MET A 75 3.04 -12.86 6.30
N ARG A 76 2.68 -13.93 6.99
CA ARG A 76 2.19 -15.18 6.41
C ARG A 76 0.71 -15.39 6.66
N LEU A 77 -0.02 -15.67 5.59
CA LEU A 77 -1.37 -16.22 5.61
C LEU A 77 -1.30 -17.71 5.28
N SER A 78 -1.50 -18.58 6.27
CA SER A 78 -1.44 -20.02 6.10
C SER A 78 -2.80 -20.58 5.69
N ALA A 79 -2.84 -21.37 4.62
CA ALA A 79 -3.98 -22.19 4.25
C ALA A 79 -3.93 -23.56 4.95
N ASP A 80 -2.72 -24.09 5.13
CA ASP A 80 -2.41 -25.28 5.94
C ASP A 80 -0.93 -25.28 6.35
N SER A 81 -0.40 -26.39 6.87
CA SER A 81 0.99 -26.48 7.36
C SER A 81 2.06 -26.24 6.29
N ASN A 82 1.74 -26.48 5.01
CA ASN A 82 2.71 -26.43 3.91
C ASN A 82 2.31 -25.44 2.80
N SER A 83 1.10 -24.86 2.87
CA SER A 83 0.55 -23.99 1.83
C SER A 83 0.22 -22.63 2.44
N TYR A 84 0.77 -21.56 1.86
CA TYR A 84 0.63 -20.22 2.40
C TYR A 84 0.89 -19.13 1.36
N ILE A 85 0.51 -17.92 1.72
CA ILE A 85 0.84 -16.69 1.01
C ILE A 85 1.70 -15.84 1.94
N ASP A 86 2.86 -15.42 1.49
CA ASP A 86 3.77 -14.53 2.19
C ASP A 86 3.76 -13.13 1.58
N PHE A 87 3.62 -12.13 2.44
CA PHE A 87 3.78 -10.71 2.15
C PHE A 87 5.08 -10.26 2.80
N THR A 88 6.09 -9.96 2.00
CA THR A 88 7.39 -9.51 2.50
C THR A 88 7.58 -8.03 2.22
N TYR A 89 7.82 -7.26 3.26
CA TYR A 89 8.16 -5.84 3.24
C TYR A 89 9.61 -5.65 3.61
N ARG A 90 10.35 -4.92 2.79
CA ARG A 90 11.76 -4.57 3.06
C ARG A 90 11.94 -3.07 2.93
N MET A 91 12.46 -2.45 3.98
CA MET A 91 12.90 -1.07 3.98
C MET A 91 14.37 -0.97 3.63
N HIS A 92 14.72 0.05 2.90
CA HIS A 92 16.10 0.40 2.61
C HIS A 92 16.54 1.60 3.46
N ASN A 93 17.83 1.69 3.74
CA ASN A 93 18.41 2.88 4.36
C ASN A 93 18.47 4.02 3.34
N ASP A 94 18.41 5.24 3.83
CA ASP A 94 18.57 6.48 3.05
C ASP A 94 17.57 6.66 1.90
N THR A 95 16.39 5.99 2.01
CA THR A 95 15.29 6.13 1.06
C THR A 95 13.93 6.01 1.74
N TYR A 96 12.89 6.47 1.03
CA TYR A 96 11.47 6.30 1.40
C TYR A 96 10.82 5.12 0.66
N LEU A 97 11.61 4.26 0.03
CA LEU A 97 11.12 3.10 -0.70
C LEU A 97 10.96 1.88 0.21
N ILE A 98 9.91 1.12 -0.05
CA ILE A 98 9.62 -0.16 0.58
C ILE A 98 9.42 -1.16 -0.55
N ASP A 99 10.29 -2.17 -0.63
CA ASP A 99 10.02 -3.31 -1.50
C ASP A 99 8.89 -4.14 -0.90
N PHE A 100 7.95 -4.51 -1.71
CA PHE A 100 6.85 -5.39 -1.36
C PHE A 100 6.81 -6.58 -2.32
N THR A 101 6.79 -7.78 -1.76
CA THR A 101 6.74 -9.02 -2.54
C THR A 101 5.62 -9.91 -2.04
N ILE A 102 4.84 -10.44 -2.95
CA ILE A 102 3.84 -11.48 -2.69
C ILE A 102 4.38 -12.82 -3.20
N GLN A 103 4.39 -13.84 -2.34
CA GLN A 103 4.81 -15.18 -2.71
C GLN A 103 3.75 -16.20 -2.27
N ALA A 104 3.20 -16.94 -3.22
CA ALA A 104 2.32 -18.08 -2.96
C ALA A 104 3.13 -19.39 -3.01
N VAL A 105 3.09 -20.16 -1.92
CA VAL A 105 3.82 -21.41 -1.78
C VAL A 105 2.83 -22.57 -1.66
N ASN A 106 2.97 -23.57 -2.53
CA ASN A 106 2.10 -24.77 -2.60
C ASN A 106 0.60 -24.43 -2.66
N MET A 107 0.25 -23.31 -3.32
CA MET A 107 -1.14 -22.87 -3.46
C MET A 107 -1.83 -23.40 -4.72
N GLU A 108 -1.17 -24.24 -5.50
CA GLU A 108 -1.73 -24.91 -6.66
C GLU A 108 -2.99 -25.72 -6.29
N GLY A 109 -4.05 -25.51 -7.05
CA GLY A 109 -5.37 -26.13 -6.78
C GLY A 109 -6.16 -25.49 -5.63
N LYS A 110 -5.55 -24.62 -4.82
CA LYS A 110 -6.23 -23.80 -3.80
C LYS A 110 -6.63 -22.42 -4.34
N LEU A 111 -5.78 -21.85 -5.20
CA LEU A 111 -6.11 -20.66 -5.98
C LEU A 111 -6.56 -21.06 -7.39
N ALA A 112 -7.32 -20.20 -8.05
CA ALA A 112 -7.77 -20.43 -9.40
C ALA A 112 -6.58 -20.35 -10.38
N ALA A 113 -6.34 -21.41 -11.14
CA ALA A 113 -5.22 -21.50 -12.09
C ALA A 113 -5.34 -20.51 -13.26
N THR A 114 -6.51 -19.91 -13.46
CA THR A 114 -6.79 -18.95 -14.53
C THR A 114 -6.38 -17.52 -14.18
N ASN A 115 -6.06 -17.25 -12.91
CA ASN A 115 -5.73 -15.90 -12.45
C ASN A 115 -4.21 -15.74 -12.36
N ASN A 116 -3.64 -15.14 -13.39
CA ASN A 116 -2.26 -14.67 -13.36
C ASN A 116 -2.14 -13.29 -12.68
N TYR A 117 -3.26 -12.76 -12.19
CA TYR A 117 -3.37 -11.42 -11.60
C TYR A 117 -3.85 -11.50 -10.16
N VAL A 118 -3.46 -10.50 -9.39
CA VAL A 118 -3.97 -10.25 -8.04
C VAL A 118 -4.64 -8.88 -8.11
N ASP A 119 -5.94 -8.83 -7.83
CA ASP A 119 -6.64 -7.56 -7.78
C ASP A 119 -6.29 -6.84 -6.47
N ILE A 120 -6.17 -5.52 -6.55
CA ILE A 120 -5.74 -4.68 -5.45
C ILE A 120 -6.77 -3.58 -5.24
N GLU A 121 -7.28 -3.49 -4.02
CA GLU A 121 -8.07 -2.37 -3.55
C GLU A 121 -7.22 -1.54 -2.59
N TRP A 122 -6.90 -0.32 -2.98
CA TRP A 122 -6.12 0.59 -2.16
C TRP A 122 -6.89 1.86 -1.90
N SER A 123 -7.02 2.22 -0.64
CA SER A 123 -7.62 3.47 -0.21
C SER A 123 -6.75 4.19 0.80
N GLN A 124 -6.73 5.52 0.73
CA GLN A 124 -6.02 6.33 1.71
C GLN A 124 -6.77 7.65 1.93
N ARG A 125 -6.97 7.98 3.19
CA ARG A 125 -7.46 9.28 3.61
C ARG A 125 -6.29 10.25 3.69
N ALA A 126 -6.34 11.35 2.94
CA ALA A 126 -5.37 12.43 3.08
C ALA A 126 -5.49 13.06 4.48
N ARG A 127 -4.39 13.07 5.23
CA ARG A 127 -4.30 13.73 6.53
C ARG A 127 -3.94 15.18 6.34
N GLN A 128 -4.51 16.07 7.18
CA GLN A 128 -4.02 17.42 7.26
C GLN A 128 -2.66 17.45 7.97
N ILE A 129 -1.65 17.91 7.27
CA ILE A 129 -0.28 18.01 7.75
C ILE A 129 0.10 19.48 8.00
N GLU A 130 -0.49 20.39 7.24
CA GLU A 130 -0.23 21.84 7.29
C GLU A 130 -1.37 22.62 7.94
N LYS A 131 -1.09 23.85 8.37
CA LYS A 131 -2.09 24.74 9.00
C LYS A 131 -3.21 25.18 8.07
N GLY A 132 -2.93 25.27 6.79
CA GLY A 132 -3.86 25.79 5.79
C GLY A 132 -4.76 24.72 5.20
N TYR A 133 -5.73 24.17 5.96
CA TYR A 133 -6.63 23.11 5.49
C TYR A 133 -7.21 23.33 4.09
N THR A 134 -7.76 24.51 3.82
CA THR A 134 -8.38 24.81 2.52
C THR A 134 -7.39 24.73 1.37
N TYR A 135 -6.16 25.17 1.60
CA TYR A 135 -5.10 25.13 0.60
C TYR A 135 -4.57 23.73 0.39
N GLU A 136 -4.28 23.03 1.47
CA GLU A 136 -3.80 21.65 1.43
C GLU A 136 -4.84 20.74 0.78
N ASN A 137 -6.12 20.88 1.14
CA ASN A 137 -7.21 20.09 0.57
C ASN A 137 -7.39 20.28 -0.94
N ARG A 138 -7.10 21.47 -1.48
CA ARG A 138 -7.14 21.70 -2.94
C ARG A 138 -6.11 20.91 -3.70
N LEU A 139 -4.99 20.57 -3.05
CA LEU A 139 -3.87 19.86 -3.65
C LEU A 139 -3.92 18.35 -3.37
N ALA A 140 -4.93 17.91 -2.60
CA ALA A 140 -5.15 16.49 -2.37
C ALA A 140 -5.77 15.84 -3.60
N GLU A 141 -5.11 14.81 -4.12
CA GLU A 141 -5.51 14.14 -5.35
C GLU A 141 -5.04 12.68 -5.39
N LEU A 142 -5.77 11.86 -6.13
CA LEU A 142 -5.30 10.57 -6.64
C LEU A 142 -4.65 10.82 -7.99
N THR A 143 -3.35 10.61 -8.09
CA THR A 143 -2.59 10.80 -9.34
C THR A 143 -2.13 9.43 -9.84
N TYR A 144 -2.08 9.24 -11.14
CA TYR A 144 -1.57 8.01 -11.76
C TYR A 144 -0.81 8.32 -13.05
N LYS A 145 0.05 7.39 -13.43
CA LYS A 145 0.89 7.48 -14.63
C LYS A 145 0.46 6.40 -15.60
N ILE A 146 0.01 6.81 -16.77
CA ILE A 146 -0.30 5.91 -17.88
C ILE A 146 1.01 5.52 -18.57
N THR A 147 1.21 4.23 -18.79
CA THR A 147 2.41 3.68 -19.43
C THR A 147 2.58 4.25 -20.85
N GLY A 148 3.74 4.84 -21.09
CA GLY A 148 4.04 5.46 -22.39
C GLY A 148 3.40 6.83 -22.62
N GLU A 149 2.59 7.33 -21.68
CA GLU A 149 1.89 8.61 -21.77
C GLU A 149 2.24 9.57 -20.63
N GLY A 150 1.37 10.52 -20.35
CA GLY A 150 1.50 11.47 -19.24
C GLY A 150 0.89 10.97 -17.93
N THR A 151 0.91 11.84 -16.93
CA THR A 151 0.18 11.67 -15.67
C THR A 151 -1.19 12.30 -15.78
N ASP A 152 -2.16 11.71 -15.07
CA ASP A 152 -3.50 12.27 -14.91
C ASP A 152 -3.92 12.13 -13.44
N TYR A 153 -5.04 12.77 -13.03
CA TYR A 153 -5.45 12.79 -11.64
C TYR A 153 -6.95 12.90 -11.43
N LEU A 154 -7.40 12.49 -10.26
CA LEU A 154 -8.72 12.75 -9.69
C LEU A 154 -8.56 13.62 -8.46
N SER A 155 -9.31 14.74 -8.40
CA SER A 155 -9.26 15.65 -7.26
C SER A 155 -10.05 15.11 -6.08
N ALA A 156 -9.47 15.17 -4.87
CA ALA A 156 -10.15 14.78 -3.64
C ALA A 156 -11.31 15.75 -3.23
N ASN A 157 -11.45 16.88 -3.91
CA ASN A 157 -12.47 17.89 -3.60
C ASN A 157 -13.86 17.60 -4.17
N LYS A 158 -14.01 16.54 -4.94
CA LYS A 158 -15.28 16.12 -5.53
C LYS A 158 -15.32 14.59 -5.62
N ASN A 159 -16.54 14.05 -5.56
CA ASN A 159 -16.74 12.66 -5.88
C ASN A 159 -16.54 12.49 -7.39
N ASP A 160 -15.48 11.81 -7.74
CA ASP A 160 -15.13 11.55 -9.12
C ASP A 160 -14.66 10.10 -9.25
N GLU A 161 -14.92 9.50 -10.39
CA GLU A 161 -14.46 8.16 -10.73
C GLU A 161 -13.98 8.14 -12.17
N LYS A 162 -12.98 7.34 -12.44
CA LYS A 162 -12.45 7.18 -13.77
C LYS A 162 -12.02 5.74 -14.00
N GLU A 163 -12.53 5.16 -15.04
CA GLU A 163 -12.03 3.89 -15.54
C GLU A 163 -10.85 4.17 -16.48
N VAL A 164 -9.72 3.52 -16.22
CA VAL A 164 -8.49 3.65 -17.00
C VAL A 164 -8.19 2.29 -17.61
N PRO A 165 -8.46 2.10 -18.93
CA PRO A 165 -8.23 0.81 -19.61
C PRO A 165 -6.76 0.56 -19.94
N GLU A 166 -5.93 1.61 -19.90
CA GLU A 166 -4.51 1.55 -20.18
C GLU A 166 -3.73 0.99 -18.99
N ARG A 167 -2.53 0.49 -19.24
CA ARG A 167 -1.59 0.09 -18.19
C ARG A 167 -1.09 1.30 -17.41
N LEU A 168 -0.84 1.11 -16.11
CA LEU A 168 -0.32 2.16 -15.24
C LEU A 168 1.06 1.78 -14.70
N ASP A 169 2.00 2.71 -14.76
CA ASP A 169 3.32 2.56 -14.15
C ASP A 169 3.23 2.70 -12.62
N TRP A 170 2.38 3.61 -12.13
CA TRP A 170 2.18 3.85 -10.71
C TRP A 170 0.86 4.58 -10.41
N ILE A 171 0.41 4.44 -9.18
CA ILE A 171 -0.73 5.15 -8.60
C ILE A 171 -0.26 5.82 -7.30
N ALA A 172 -0.73 7.04 -7.02
CA ALA A 172 -0.32 7.80 -5.85
C ALA A 172 -1.49 8.55 -5.20
N PHE A 173 -1.58 8.47 -3.88
CA PHE A 173 -2.32 9.42 -3.07
C PHE A 173 -1.39 10.56 -2.68
N LYS A 174 -1.71 11.74 -3.10
CA LYS A 174 -0.90 12.94 -2.96
C LYS A 174 -1.65 14.00 -2.15
N ASN A 175 -0.94 14.71 -1.31
CA ASN A 175 -1.34 15.99 -0.76
C ASN A 175 -0.34 17.09 -1.18
N GLN A 176 -0.31 18.23 -0.49
CA GLN A 176 0.53 19.36 -0.88
C GLN A 176 2.03 19.05 -0.98
N PHE A 177 2.58 18.29 -0.03
CA PHE A 177 4.04 18.06 0.08
C PHE A 177 4.44 16.58 0.07
N PHE A 178 3.51 15.69 0.30
CA PHE A 178 3.80 14.27 0.47
C PHE A 178 2.92 13.42 -0.43
N SER A 179 3.44 12.25 -0.78
CA SER A 179 2.70 11.27 -1.57
C SER A 179 2.98 9.87 -1.05
N SER A 180 1.94 9.03 -1.03
CA SER A 180 2.08 7.59 -0.94
C SER A 180 1.95 7.04 -2.34
N VAL A 181 2.99 6.36 -2.83
CA VAL A 181 3.06 5.88 -4.22
C VAL A 181 3.14 4.36 -4.21
N PHE A 182 2.33 3.74 -5.05
CA PHE A 182 2.41 2.32 -5.32
C PHE A 182 2.88 2.11 -6.76
N LEU A 183 4.05 1.44 -6.89
CA LEU A 183 4.68 1.13 -8.17
C LEU A 183 4.61 -0.38 -8.38
N ALA A 184 4.41 -0.81 -9.60
CA ALA A 184 4.53 -2.20 -10.01
C ALA A 184 5.77 -2.38 -10.90
N ASP A 185 6.53 -3.47 -10.69
CA ASP A 185 7.69 -3.79 -11.52
C ASP A 185 7.30 -4.12 -12.97
N ALA A 186 6.07 -4.58 -13.18
CA ALA A 186 5.53 -5.04 -14.46
C ALA A 186 4.22 -4.34 -14.87
N ASP A 187 4.02 -3.09 -14.48
CA ASP A 187 2.82 -2.28 -14.69
C ASP A 187 1.54 -2.86 -14.02
N PHE A 188 0.56 -2.00 -13.78
CA PHE A 188 -0.78 -2.42 -13.38
C PHE A 188 -1.62 -2.64 -14.64
N GLU A 189 -2.21 -3.81 -14.76
CA GLU A 189 -3.17 -4.15 -15.83
C GLU A 189 -4.60 -4.15 -15.27
N LYS A 190 -5.57 -3.91 -16.16
CA LYS A 190 -7.00 -4.02 -15.84
C LYS A 190 -7.48 -5.46 -16.00
#